data_514794a4a78ec1e834bf8086a16453eb
#
_entry.id   514794a4a78ec1e834bf8086a16453eb
#
_cell.length_a   1.000
_cell.length_b   1.000
_cell.length_c   1.000
_cell.angle_alpha   90.00
_cell.angle_beta   90.00
_cell.angle_gamma   90.00
#
_symmetry.space_group_name_H-M   'P 1'
#
loop_
_entity.id
_entity.type
_entity.pdbx_description
1 polymer ?
#
loop_
_entity_poly.entity_id
_entity_poly.type
_entity_poly.pdbx_seq_one_letter_code
_entity_poly.pdbx_strand_id
1 'polypeptide(L)'
;MSSDKLFKLARLAGVASLIAVAGLLSSCQVRPLYALSTGVTQKLADVSFSDANSRVGQEVRNQLIFIAGRGAGETKTPKYTVDLSVSSGTGGVLYLPSSATSAAGRTTVTASFTLKNASDGKVLKSGSRAVTSLVDFPTQEFAKQRAIRDSEDRAAREVAEMVAADIGAALSR
;
A
#
# COMPACT_ATOMS: atom_id res chain seq x y z
N MET A 1 -28.33 -39.21 -46.66
CA MET A 1 -28.21 -37.72 -46.69
C MET A 1 -28.59 -37.01 -45.41
N SER A 2 -28.75 -37.72 -44.28
CA SER A 2 -29.11 -37.06 -42.98
C SER A 2 -27.95 -36.89 -42.00
N SER A 3 -26.91 -37.74 -42.05
CA SER A 3 -25.79 -37.74 -41.10
C SER A 3 -24.86 -36.49 -41.21
N ASP A 4 -24.66 -35.98 -42.45
CA ASP A 4 -23.79 -34.81 -42.66
C ASP A 4 -24.36 -33.51 -42.07
N LYS A 5 -25.66 -33.35 -42.04
CA LYS A 5 -26.33 -32.19 -41.46
C LYS A 5 -26.23 -32.21 -39.91
N LEU A 6 -26.38 -33.39 -39.32
CA LEU A 6 -26.22 -33.59 -37.87
C LEU A 6 -24.78 -33.29 -37.39
N PHE A 7 -23.79 -33.72 -38.17
CA PHE A 7 -22.39 -33.50 -37.88
C PHE A 7 -21.98 -32.00 -37.97
N LYS A 8 -22.55 -31.28 -38.95
CA LYS A 8 -22.36 -29.82 -39.10
C LYS A 8 -23.03 -29.04 -37.98
N LEU A 9 -24.22 -29.42 -37.55
CA LEU A 9 -24.94 -28.81 -36.43
C LEU A 9 -24.20 -29.04 -35.10
N ALA A 10 -23.67 -30.23 -34.86
CA ALA A 10 -22.89 -30.54 -33.67
C ALA A 10 -21.57 -29.71 -33.60
N ARG A 11 -20.90 -29.52 -34.75
CA ARG A 11 -19.69 -28.66 -34.82
C ARG A 11 -20.02 -27.18 -34.57
N LEU A 12 -21.10 -26.67 -35.13
CA LEU A 12 -21.57 -25.29 -34.89
C LEU A 12 -21.93 -25.03 -33.42
N ALA A 13 -22.62 -26.00 -32.79
CA ALA A 13 -22.96 -25.92 -31.36
C ALA A 13 -21.70 -25.95 -30.47
N GLY A 14 -20.69 -26.76 -30.81
CA GLY A 14 -19.42 -26.82 -30.12
C GLY A 14 -18.63 -25.50 -30.19
N VAL A 15 -18.57 -24.90 -31.39
CA VAL A 15 -17.90 -23.59 -31.58
C VAL A 15 -18.64 -22.47 -30.85
N ALA A 16 -19.97 -22.45 -30.89
CA ALA A 16 -20.77 -21.47 -30.15
C ALA A 16 -20.60 -21.59 -28.64
N SER A 17 -20.53 -22.81 -28.11
CA SER A 17 -20.26 -23.06 -26.69
C SER A 17 -18.84 -22.58 -26.27
N LEU A 18 -17.84 -22.80 -27.13
CA LEU A 18 -16.45 -22.36 -26.87
C LEU A 18 -16.35 -20.83 -26.83
N ILE A 19 -17.05 -20.13 -27.73
CA ILE A 19 -17.09 -18.66 -27.77
C ILE A 19 -17.84 -18.11 -26.55
N ALA A 20 -18.91 -18.75 -26.11
CA ALA A 20 -19.63 -18.34 -24.90
C ALA A 20 -18.79 -18.49 -23.63
N VAL A 21 -18.02 -19.57 -23.50
CA VAL A 21 -17.10 -19.79 -22.37
C VAL A 21 -15.94 -18.77 -22.39
N ALA A 22 -15.38 -18.48 -23.59
CA ALA A 22 -14.32 -17.46 -23.73
C ALA A 22 -14.82 -16.06 -23.36
N GLY A 23 -16.08 -15.72 -23.64
CA GLY A 23 -16.72 -14.47 -23.27
C GLY A 23 -16.90 -14.31 -21.74
N LEU A 24 -17.12 -15.40 -21.01
CA LEU A 24 -17.24 -15.39 -19.55
C LEU A 24 -15.88 -15.21 -18.84
N LEU A 25 -14.77 -15.62 -19.46
CA LEU A 25 -13.42 -15.47 -18.92
C LEU A 25 -12.88 -14.04 -19.03
N SER A 26 -13.42 -13.20 -19.90
CA SER A 26 -13.01 -11.79 -20.05
C SER A 26 -13.61 -10.84 -19.00
N SER A 27 -14.43 -11.33 -18.08
CA SER A 27 -15.11 -10.54 -17.03
C SER A 27 -14.17 -10.04 -15.92
N CYS A 28 -12.97 -10.60 -15.76
CA CYS A 28 -11.96 -10.12 -14.79
C CYS A 28 -11.15 -8.95 -15.37
N GLN A 29 -11.75 -7.78 -15.49
CA GLN A 29 -11.00 -6.55 -15.83
C GLN A 29 -10.25 -6.05 -14.59
N VAL A 30 -9.02 -6.52 -14.37
CA VAL A 30 -8.08 -5.92 -13.43
C VAL A 30 -7.59 -4.59 -14.04
N ARG A 31 -8.08 -3.46 -13.49
CA ARG A 31 -7.57 -2.14 -13.86
C ARG A 31 -6.44 -1.77 -12.90
N PRO A 32 -5.21 -1.53 -13.39
CA PRO A 32 -4.14 -1.05 -12.54
C PRO A 32 -4.53 0.28 -11.89
N LEU A 33 -4.43 0.38 -10.56
CA LEU A 33 -4.84 1.56 -9.81
C LEU A 33 -4.14 2.84 -10.30
N TYR A 34 -2.88 2.72 -10.68
CA TYR A 34 -2.04 3.84 -11.16
C TYR A 34 -1.98 3.96 -12.69
N ALA A 35 -2.92 3.38 -13.43
CA ALA A 35 -2.99 3.60 -14.88
C ALA A 35 -3.29 5.08 -15.16
N LEU A 36 -2.61 5.66 -16.14
CA LEU A 36 -2.80 7.06 -16.55
C LEU A 36 -4.25 7.39 -16.89
N SER A 37 -4.99 6.40 -17.41
CA SER A 37 -6.40 6.52 -17.78
C SER A 37 -7.36 6.70 -16.60
N THR A 38 -6.95 6.42 -15.37
CA THR A 38 -7.83 6.52 -14.19
C THR A 38 -7.84 7.92 -13.57
N GLY A 39 -6.91 8.80 -13.92
CA GLY A 39 -6.75 10.13 -13.33
C GLY A 39 -6.34 10.12 -11.83
N VAL A 40 -6.17 8.93 -11.24
CA VAL A 40 -5.79 8.78 -9.81
C VAL A 40 -4.43 9.38 -9.55
N THR A 41 -3.50 9.25 -10.48
CA THR A 41 -2.15 9.80 -10.37
C THR A 41 -2.16 11.32 -10.21
N GLN A 42 -3.00 12.04 -10.97
CA GLN A 42 -3.17 13.48 -10.84
C GLN A 42 -3.82 13.85 -9.51
N LYS A 43 -4.85 13.12 -9.09
CA LYS A 43 -5.51 13.35 -7.80
C LYS A 43 -4.55 13.11 -6.62
N LEU A 44 -3.68 12.09 -6.70
CA LEU A 44 -2.65 11.84 -5.70
C LEU A 44 -1.63 12.99 -5.62
N ALA A 45 -1.22 13.56 -6.76
CA ALA A 45 -0.31 14.70 -6.79
C ALA A 45 -0.91 15.97 -6.15
N ASP A 46 -2.24 16.05 -6.02
CA ASP A 46 -2.94 17.16 -5.37
C ASP A 46 -3.17 16.92 -3.85
N VAL A 47 -2.53 15.89 -3.26
CA VAL A 47 -2.62 15.56 -1.83
C VAL A 47 -1.49 16.22 -1.06
N SER A 48 -1.79 16.79 0.11
CA SER A 48 -0.80 17.19 1.12
C SER A 48 -0.94 16.35 2.39
N PHE A 49 0.16 16.22 3.11
CA PHE A 49 0.25 15.40 4.32
C PHE A 49 0.61 16.27 5.52
N SER A 50 -0.05 16.03 6.67
CA SER A 50 0.26 16.74 7.91
C SER A 50 1.71 16.51 8.35
N ASP A 51 2.24 17.42 9.15
CA ASP A 51 3.59 17.30 9.70
C ASP A 51 3.71 16.08 10.61
N ALA A 52 4.91 15.53 10.65
CA ALA A 52 5.23 14.36 11.45
C ALA A 52 5.95 14.73 12.75
N ASN A 53 5.55 14.08 13.85
CA ASN A 53 6.07 14.36 15.19
C ASN A 53 7.24 13.45 15.61
N SER A 54 7.64 12.52 14.75
CA SER A 54 8.69 11.53 15.04
C SER A 54 9.56 11.27 13.81
N ARG A 55 10.77 10.73 14.02
CA ARG A 55 11.65 10.31 12.92
C ARG A 55 10.97 9.31 11.97
N VAL A 56 10.34 8.28 12.53
CA VAL A 56 9.65 7.26 11.75
C VAL A 56 8.44 7.85 11.02
N GLY A 57 7.70 8.75 11.67
CA GLY A 57 6.62 9.51 11.05
C GLY A 57 7.11 10.35 9.88
N GLN A 58 8.29 10.98 10.02
CA GLN A 58 8.90 11.76 8.94
C GLN A 58 9.29 10.87 7.75
N GLU A 59 9.81 9.66 8.00
CA GLU A 59 10.12 8.70 6.94
C GLU A 59 8.86 8.26 6.19
N VAL A 60 7.78 7.94 6.91
CA VAL A 60 6.47 7.61 6.31
C VAL A 60 5.96 8.79 5.47
N ARG A 61 5.99 10.01 6.02
CA ARG A 61 5.54 11.22 5.32
C ARG A 61 6.34 11.47 4.04
N ASN A 62 7.66 11.39 4.12
CA ASN A 62 8.54 11.61 2.98
C ASN A 62 8.28 10.58 1.87
N GLN A 63 8.09 9.32 2.24
CA GLN A 63 7.76 8.26 1.27
C GLN A 63 6.38 8.49 0.64
N LEU A 64 5.38 8.92 1.42
CA LEU A 64 4.06 9.26 0.89
C LEU A 64 4.13 10.43 -0.10
N ILE A 65 4.88 11.49 0.22
CA ILE A 65 5.11 12.64 -0.69
C ILE A 65 5.79 12.17 -1.97
N PHE A 66 6.81 11.32 -1.84
CA PHE A 66 7.53 10.77 -2.99
C PHE A 66 6.60 9.96 -3.91
N ILE A 67 5.76 9.08 -3.34
CA ILE A 67 4.80 8.27 -4.10
C ILE A 67 3.73 9.14 -4.75
N ALA A 68 3.11 10.04 -3.98
CA ALA A 68 2.02 10.89 -4.44
C ALA A 68 2.48 11.88 -5.52
N GLY A 69 3.60 12.55 -5.30
CA GLY A 69 4.20 13.51 -6.23
C GLY A 69 5.09 12.88 -7.30
N ARG A 70 5.32 11.56 -7.27
CA ARG A 70 6.22 10.84 -8.19
C ARG A 70 7.62 11.47 -8.26
N GLY A 71 8.11 11.92 -7.12
CA GLY A 71 9.40 12.59 -6.98
C GLY A 71 9.37 14.10 -7.25
N ALA A 72 8.26 14.68 -7.67
CA ALA A 72 8.15 16.14 -7.90
C ALA A 72 7.97 16.95 -6.59
N GLY A 73 7.79 16.27 -5.47
CA GLY A 73 7.53 16.89 -4.17
C GLY A 73 6.06 17.11 -3.88
N GLU A 74 5.79 17.81 -2.79
CA GLU A 74 4.44 18.10 -2.30
C GLU A 74 3.85 19.34 -2.99
N THR A 75 2.56 19.29 -3.30
CA THR A 75 1.84 20.42 -3.91
C THR A 75 1.69 21.59 -2.95
N LYS A 76 1.79 22.84 -3.48
CA LYS A 76 1.54 24.07 -2.71
C LYS A 76 0.05 24.44 -2.63
N THR A 77 -0.77 23.87 -3.50
CA THR A 77 -2.22 24.11 -3.58
C THR A 77 -2.99 22.81 -3.55
N PRO A 78 -3.05 22.15 -2.37
CA PRO A 78 -3.66 20.83 -2.28
C PRO A 78 -5.18 20.91 -2.46
N LYS A 79 -5.74 19.93 -3.17
CA LYS A 79 -7.18 19.67 -3.21
C LYS A 79 -7.62 18.71 -2.12
N TYR A 80 -6.69 17.93 -1.61
CA TYR A 80 -6.93 16.95 -0.56
C TYR A 80 -5.87 17.09 0.53
N THR A 81 -6.25 16.86 1.77
CA THR A 81 -5.36 16.84 2.93
C THR A 81 -5.45 15.50 3.64
N VAL A 82 -4.32 15.02 4.12
CA VAL A 82 -4.24 13.79 4.90
C VAL A 82 -3.68 14.11 6.28
N ASP A 83 -4.50 13.91 7.31
CA ASP A 83 -4.01 13.88 8.68
C ASP A 83 -3.37 12.52 8.92
N LEU A 84 -2.07 12.51 9.24
CA LEU A 84 -1.26 11.33 9.42
C LEU A 84 -0.79 11.23 10.87
N SER A 85 -0.97 10.07 11.49
CA SER A 85 -0.44 9.73 12.80
C SER A 85 0.34 8.42 12.71
N VAL A 86 1.62 8.45 13.11
CA VAL A 86 2.51 7.30 13.01
C VAL A 86 3.09 6.96 14.36
N SER A 87 3.05 5.69 14.72
CA SER A 87 3.70 5.12 15.89
C SER A 87 4.62 3.97 15.50
N SER A 88 5.71 3.80 16.23
CA SER A 88 6.62 2.67 16.09
C SER A 88 6.96 2.07 17.45
N GLY A 89 7.22 0.77 17.46
CA GLY A 89 7.66 0.06 18.65
C GLY A 89 8.49 -1.16 18.30
N THR A 90 9.58 -1.39 19.03
CA THR A 90 10.45 -2.56 18.87
C THR A 90 10.45 -3.37 20.14
N GLY A 91 10.18 -4.68 20.02
CA GLY A 91 10.21 -5.64 21.12
C GLY A 91 11.06 -6.86 20.80
N GLY A 92 11.70 -7.44 21.81
CA GLY A 92 12.43 -8.70 21.67
C GLY A 92 11.48 -9.88 21.47
N VAL A 93 11.83 -10.82 20.59
CA VAL A 93 11.02 -12.00 20.28
C VAL A 93 11.73 -13.31 20.58
N LEU A 94 13.05 -13.33 20.66
CA LEU A 94 13.85 -14.50 20.98
C LEU A 94 14.68 -14.22 22.23
N TYR A 95 14.21 -14.67 23.37
CA TYR A 95 14.94 -14.54 24.64
C TYR A 95 15.99 -15.64 24.80
N LEU A 96 17.20 -15.25 25.15
CA LEU A 96 18.32 -16.13 25.46
C LEU A 96 18.52 -16.17 26.99
N PRO A 97 18.14 -17.28 27.67
CA PRO A 97 18.26 -17.38 29.14
C PRO A 97 19.70 -17.25 29.64
N SER A 98 20.68 -17.72 28.86
CA SER A 98 22.10 -17.68 29.20
C SER A 98 22.69 -16.26 29.33
N SER A 99 22.13 -15.29 28.61
CA SER A 99 22.59 -13.89 28.62
C SER A 99 21.54 -12.92 29.18
N ALA A 100 20.34 -13.39 29.52
CA ALA A 100 19.20 -12.61 29.93
C ALA A 100 18.84 -11.47 28.90
N THR A 101 19.11 -11.72 27.61
CA THR A 101 18.88 -10.76 26.53
C THR A 101 18.07 -11.41 25.39
N SER A 102 17.55 -10.59 24.50
CA SER A 102 16.94 -11.07 23.26
C SER A 102 17.94 -11.05 22.12
N ALA A 103 18.00 -12.13 21.33
CA ALA A 103 18.85 -12.22 20.13
C ALA A 103 18.19 -11.64 18.89
N ALA A 104 16.87 -11.57 18.86
CA ALA A 104 16.10 -11.01 17.75
C ALA A 104 14.93 -10.18 18.27
N GLY A 105 14.47 -9.28 17.44
CA GLY A 105 13.35 -8.40 17.74
C GLY A 105 12.39 -8.26 16.58
N ARG A 106 11.30 -7.59 16.87
CA ARG A 106 10.26 -7.23 15.93
C ARG A 106 9.95 -5.75 16.08
N THR A 107 10.10 -5.01 14.99
CA THR A 107 9.70 -3.61 14.91
C THR A 107 8.36 -3.53 14.19
N THR A 108 7.37 -2.91 14.81
CA THR A 108 6.06 -2.65 14.20
C THR A 108 5.90 -1.15 14.01
N VAL A 109 5.57 -0.73 12.79
CA VAL A 109 5.20 0.64 12.45
C VAL A 109 3.72 0.65 12.08
N THR A 110 2.96 1.51 12.75
CA THR A 110 1.52 1.71 12.50
C THR A 110 1.29 3.14 12.01
N ALA A 111 0.63 3.29 10.87
CA ALA A 111 0.22 4.57 10.32
C ALA A 111 -1.31 4.63 10.24
N SER A 112 -1.90 5.59 10.93
CA SER A 112 -3.32 5.94 10.85
C SER A 112 -3.48 7.21 10.03
N PHE A 113 -4.47 7.27 9.16
CA PHE A 113 -4.68 8.39 8.27
C PHE A 113 -6.15 8.75 8.11
N THR A 114 -6.40 10.04 7.85
CA THR A 114 -7.72 10.55 7.50
C THR A 114 -7.57 11.48 6.29
N LEU A 115 -8.11 11.03 5.14
CA LEU A 115 -8.15 11.79 3.90
C LEU A 115 -9.38 12.71 3.91
N LYS A 116 -9.16 14.00 3.67
CA LYS A 116 -10.20 15.03 3.62
C LYS A 116 -10.12 15.81 2.32
N ASN A 117 -11.24 16.34 1.88
CA ASN A 117 -11.27 17.35 0.84
C ASN A 117 -10.84 18.71 1.45
N ALA A 118 -9.91 19.41 0.82
CA ALA A 118 -9.35 20.66 1.35
C ALA A 118 -10.36 21.83 1.32
N SER A 119 -11.38 21.80 0.44
CA SER A 119 -12.32 22.91 0.28
C SER A 119 -13.40 22.95 1.37
N ASP A 120 -13.88 21.79 1.81
CA ASP A 120 -15.03 21.67 2.75
C ASP A 120 -14.71 20.85 4.00
N GLY A 121 -13.49 20.28 4.10
CA GLY A 121 -13.07 19.44 5.22
C GLY A 121 -13.76 18.08 5.30
N LYS A 122 -14.56 17.71 4.29
CA LYS A 122 -15.31 16.45 4.27
C LYS A 122 -14.34 15.27 4.27
N VAL A 123 -14.55 14.34 5.21
CA VAL A 123 -13.77 13.09 5.27
C VAL A 123 -14.19 12.17 4.12
N LEU A 124 -13.23 11.80 3.29
CA LEU A 124 -13.39 10.88 2.18
C LEU A 124 -13.05 9.44 2.57
N LYS A 125 -12.02 9.28 3.41
CA LYS A 125 -11.54 7.98 3.87
C LYS A 125 -10.75 8.13 5.16
N SER A 126 -10.92 7.16 6.06
CA SER A 126 -10.03 6.96 7.21
C SER A 126 -9.58 5.50 7.22
N GLY A 127 -8.39 5.25 7.75
CA GLY A 127 -7.84 3.91 7.85
C GLY A 127 -6.59 3.86 8.71
N SER A 128 -6.17 2.63 8.99
CA SER A 128 -4.90 2.36 9.67
C SER A 128 -4.24 1.15 9.02
N ARG A 129 -2.91 1.21 8.89
CA ARG A 129 -2.08 0.12 8.38
C ARG A 129 -0.91 -0.11 9.32
N ALA A 130 -0.52 -1.36 9.48
CA ALA A 130 0.62 -1.73 10.30
C ALA A 130 1.50 -2.71 9.55
N VAL A 131 2.81 -2.50 9.65
CA VAL A 131 3.85 -3.37 9.06
C VAL A 131 4.81 -3.78 10.14
N THR A 132 5.22 -5.04 10.11
CA THR A 132 6.19 -5.60 11.04
C THR A 132 7.45 -6.04 10.29
N SER A 133 8.59 -5.50 10.69
CA SER A 133 9.93 -5.87 10.23
C SER A 133 10.67 -6.62 11.32
N LEU A 134 11.30 -7.73 10.97
CA LEU A 134 12.16 -8.48 11.88
C LEU A 134 13.56 -7.85 11.91
N VAL A 135 14.23 -7.96 13.06
CA VAL A 135 15.56 -7.41 13.30
C VAL A 135 16.37 -8.32 14.21
N ASP A 136 17.60 -8.61 13.81
CA ASP A 136 18.54 -9.28 14.69
C ASP A 136 19.18 -8.28 15.65
N PHE A 137 19.40 -8.70 16.90
CA PHE A 137 20.03 -7.88 17.91
C PHE A 137 21.50 -8.27 18.08
N PRO A 138 22.44 -7.56 17.46
CA PRO A 138 23.85 -7.73 17.73
C PRO A 138 24.16 -7.45 19.21
N THR A 139 25.24 -8.06 19.72
CA THR A 139 25.71 -7.85 21.09
C THR A 139 26.25 -6.44 21.31
N GLN A 140 26.72 -5.78 20.26
CA GLN A 140 27.21 -4.41 20.30
C GLN A 140 26.05 -3.43 20.25
N GLU A 141 25.92 -2.56 21.26
CA GLU A 141 24.77 -1.67 21.39
C GLU A 141 24.59 -0.70 20.20
N PHE A 142 25.69 -0.14 19.67
CA PHE A 142 25.60 0.71 18.47
C PHE A 142 25.11 -0.04 17.24
N ALA A 143 25.56 -1.28 17.03
CA ALA A 143 25.09 -2.10 15.93
C ALA A 143 23.60 -2.45 16.08
N LYS A 144 23.16 -2.74 17.31
CA LYS A 144 21.75 -2.98 17.65
C LYS A 144 20.87 -1.77 17.34
N GLN A 145 21.30 -0.55 17.77
CA GLN A 145 20.56 0.67 17.48
C GLN A 145 20.44 0.96 15.98
N ARG A 146 21.50 0.70 15.22
CA ARG A 146 21.46 0.83 13.75
C ARG A 146 20.52 -0.21 13.10
N ALA A 147 20.55 -1.46 13.56
CA ALA A 147 19.66 -2.50 13.08
C ALA A 147 18.18 -2.16 13.37
N ILE A 148 17.87 -1.64 14.55
CA ILE A 148 16.52 -1.17 14.88
C ILE A 148 16.09 -0.05 13.95
N ARG A 149 16.92 1.00 13.75
CA ARG A 149 16.60 2.10 12.84
C ARG A 149 16.36 1.63 11.41
N ASP A 150 17.19 0.73 10.91
CA ASP A 150 17.01 0.15 9.57
C ASP A 150 15.69 -0.65 9.46
N SER A 151 15.33 -1.40 10.51
CA SER A 151 14.05 -2.13 10.54
C SER A 151 12.84 -1.17 10.60
N GLU A 152 12.96 -0.05 11.32
CA GLU A 152 11.95 1.02 11.33
C GLU A 152 11.79 1.64 9.93
N ASP A 153 12.88 1.95 9.25
CA ASP A 153 12.87 2.58 7.94
C ASP A 153 12.28 1.66 6.86
N ARG A 154 12.57 0.35 6.92
CA ARG A 154 11.91 -0.64 6.05
C ARG A 154 10.41 -0.70 6.28
N ALA A 155 9.99 -0.85 7.54
CA ALA A 155 8.56 -0.91 7.89
C ALA A 155 7.84 0.41 7.57
N ALA A 156 8.51 1.56 7.73
CA ALA A 156 7.96 2.88 7.39
C ALA A 156 7.69 3.03 5.90
N ARG A 157 8.61 2.59 5.04
CA ARG A 157 8.42 2.63 3.58
C ARG A 157 7.27 1.72 3.14
N GLU A 158 7.21 0.51 3.67
CA GLU A 158 6.17 -0.45 3.32
C GLU A 158 4.77 0.01 3.79
N VAL A 159 4.66 0.53 5.02
CA VAL A 159 3.37 1.06 5.50
C VAL A 159 2.91 2.28 4.70
N ALA A 160 3.85 3.12 4.22
CA ALA A 160 3.54 4.25 3.36
C ALA A 160 2.97 3.81 2.00
N GLU A 161 3.50 2.73 1.41
CA GLU A 161 2.96 2.16 0.17
C GLU A 161 1.52 1.66 0.35
N MET A 162 1.24 0.98 1.46
CA MET A 162 -0.12 0.53 1.79
C MET A 162 -1.09 1.71 1.98
N VAL A 163 -0.67 2.75 2.69
CA VAL A 163 -1.47 3.97 2.89
C VAL A 163 -1.70 4.69 1.56
N ALA A 164 -0.67 4.82 0.72
CA ALA A 164 -0.80 5.43 -0.60
C ALA A 164 -1.79 4.68 -1.50
N ALA A 165 -1.77 3.33 -1.45
CA ALA A 165 -2.73 2.50 -2.18
C ALA A 165 -4.18 2.72 -1.69
N ASP A 166 -4.40 2.80 -0.37
CA ASP A 166 -5.72 3.08 0.20
C ASP A 166 -6.24 4.48 -0.20
N ILE A 167 -5.38 5.51 -0.17
CA ILE A 167 -5.71 6.86 -0.62
C ILE A 167 -6.04 6.84 -2.12
N GLY A 168 -5.21 6.21 -2.93
CA GLY A 168 -5.44 6.07 -4.37
C GLY A 168 -6.76 5.37 -4.68
N ALA A 169 -7.09 4.30 -3.96
CA ALA A 169 -8.36 3.60 -4.11
C ALA A 169 -9.57 4.47 -3.71
N ALA A 170 -9.42 5.33 -2.69
CA ALA A 170 -10.48 6.28 -2.30
C ALA A 170 -10.69 7.37 -3.35
N LEU A 171 -9.62 7.86 -3.98
CA LEU A 171 -9.65 8.90 -5.02
C LEU A 171 -10.05 8.37 -6.40
N SER A 172 -10.11 7.06 -6.60
CA SER A 172 -10.52 6.42 -7.87
C SER A 172 -12.04 6.35 -8.08
N ARG A 173 -12.80 6.67 -7.03
CA ARG A 173 -14.29 6.59 -7.00
C ARG A 173 -14.99 7.85 -7.49
#